data_7f7e87433259ed5597797bae1356c65d
#
_entry.id   7f7e87433259ed5597797bae1356c65d
#
_cell.length_a   1.000
_cell.length_b   1.000
_cell.length_c   1.000
_cell.angle_alpha   90.00
_cell.angle_beta   90.00
_cell.angle_gamma   90.00
#
_symmetry.space_group_name_H-M   'P 1'
#
loop_
_entity.id
_entity.type
_entity.pdbx_description
1 polymer ?
#
loop_
_entity_poly.entity_id
_entity_poly.type
_entity_poly.pdbx_seq_one_letter_code
_entity_poly.pdbx_strand_id
1 'polypeptide(L)'
;MRVVLDLAYDGTRYRGWQKQKESSFLTVQGELEKALKIILDVEQINTVCAGRTDKGVHALSQIVHFDTDKTREINAYTKGLNSFLPKDISISNARFDNSDFHARFSAKQRTYKYFIYSSKYRNALLNNKMTWVCYDLDLESMQNGANYLLGEHDFSSFRGPHCQSLTPVRKVLDIKISKDKHYLLNNVNLICVEITANAFLHNMVRNIVGVLLHVGKGAKEYSWVLDVLKAKNRSAAVNTAKPDGLYLYQVKY
;
A
#
# COMPACT_ATOMS: atom_id res chain seq x y z
N MET A 1 -1.89 -19.93 -20.56
CA MET A 1 -0.61 -19.47 -20.01
C MET A 1 -0.85 -18.40 -18.97
N ARG A 2 0.02 -18.25 -17.97
CA ARG A 2 -0.07 -17.18 -16.96
C ARG A 2 0.83 -16.01 -17.34
N VAL A 3 0.29 -14.81 -17.23
CA VAL A 3 1.02 -13.54 -17.41
C VAL A 3 1.09 -12.83 -16.07
N VAL A 4 2.27 -12.36 -15.71
CA VAL A 4 2.52 -11.61 -14.48
C VAL A 4 2.93 -10.19 -14.87
N LEU A 5 2.27 -9.22 -14.29
CA LEU A 5 2.51 -7.79 -14.51
C LEU A 5 3.04 -7.14 -13.23
N ASP A 6 3.97 -6.24 -13.39
CA ASP A 6 4.39 -5.29 -12.36
C ASP A 6 3.88 -3.90 -12.75
N LEU A 7 3.09 -3.28 -11.87
CA LEU A 7 2.45 -2.00 -12.18
C LEU A 7 2.53 -1.01 -11.02
N ALA A 8 2.63 0.26 -11.39
CA ALA A 8 2.53 1.40 -10.48
C ALA A 8 1.24 2.17 -10.72
N TYR A 9 0.70 2.80 -9.67
CA TYR A 9 -0.46 3.68 -9.82
C TYR A 9 -0.54 4.76 -8.75
N ASP A 10 -1.07 5.89 -9.16
CA ASP A 10 -1.58 6.93 -8.29
C ASP A 10 -3.02 6.61 -7.88
N GLY A 11 -3.22 6.25 -6.61
CA GLY A 11 -4.51 5.84 -6.08
C GLY A 11 -5.52 6.96 -5.87
N THR A 12 -5.15 8.23 -6.04
CA THR A 12 -5.94 9.41 -5.65
C THR A 12 -7.38 9.37 -6.16
N ARG A 13 -7.59 9.01 -7.42
CA ARG A 13 -8.92 8.98 -8.05
C ARG A 13 -9.70 7.70 -7.83
N TYR A 14 -9.03 6.65 -7.31
CA TYR A 14 -9.59 5.31 -7.25
C TYR A 14 -10.23 4.99 -5.91
N ARG A 15 -11.33 4.24 -5.94
CA ARG A 15 -11.97 3.63 -4.76
C ARG A 15 -11.18 2.43 -4.21
N GLY A 16 -9.89 2.35 -4.53
CA GLY A 16 -8.95 1.30 -4.21
C GLY A 16 -8.70 0.36 -5.38
N TRP A 17 -8.00 -0.72 -5.09
CA TRP A 17 -7.67 -1.73 -6.09
C TRP A 17 -8.90 -2.47 -6.62
N GLN A 18 -9.66 -3.07 -5.70
CA GLN A 18 -10.66 -4.10 -6.01
C GLN A 18 -11.88 -3.56 -6.76
N LYS A 19 -12.20 -4.18 -7.90
CA LYS A 19 -13.47 -3.98 -8.62
C LYS A 19 -14.65 -4.31 -7.71
N GLN A 20 -15.60 -3.42 -7.65
CA GLN A 20 -16.82 -3.55 -6.85
C GLN A 20 -18.00 -3.96 -7.74
N LYS A 21 -19.05 -4.53 -7.13
CA LYS A 21 -20.25 -4.94 -7.85
C LYS A 21 -20.97 -3.76 -8.51
N GLU A 22 -20.92 -2.59 -7.86
CA GLU A 22 -21.46 -1.35 -8.42
C GLU A 22 -20.51 -0.82 -9.50
N SER A 23 -20.96 -0.83 -10.74
CA SER A 23 -20.16 -0.50 -11.93
C SER A 23 -19.72 0.96 -12.03
N SER A 24 -20.27 1.85 -11.18
CA SER A 24 -19.96 3.30 -11.19
C SER A 24 -18.64 3.68 -10.54
N PHE A 25 -18.02 2.79 -9.78
CA PHE A 25 -16.80 3.12 -9.07
C PHE A 25 -15.53 2.86 -9.89
N LEU A 26 -14.72 3.92 -10.01
CA LEU A 26 -13.41 3.82 -10.63
C LEU A 26 -12.45 3.05 -9.71
N THR A 27 -11.87 1.95 -10.20
CA THR A 27 -10.94 1.09 -9.47
C THR A 27 -9.75 0.72 -10.35
N VAL A 28 -8.57 0.51 -9.77
CA VAL A 28 -7.37 0.18 -10.54
C VAL A 28 -7.54 -1.13 -11.28
N GLN A 29 -8.13 -2.16 -10.64
CA GLN A 29 -8.43 -3.44 -11.27
C GLN A 29 -9.38 -3.28 -12.46
N GLY A 30 -10.41 -2.43 -12.33
CA GLY A 30 -11.36 -2.19 -13.41
C GLY A 30 -10.72 -1.58 -14.65
N GLU A 31 -9.83 -0.59 -14.48
CA GLU A 31 -9.12 0.03 -15.61
C GLU A 31 -8.10 -0.94 -16.24
N LEU A 32 -7.38 -1.72 -15.43
CA LEU A 32 -6.48 -2.75 -15.94
C LEU A 32 -7.25 -3.82 -16.76
N GLU A 33 -8.37 -4.32 -16.24
CA GLU A 33 -9.18 -5.33 -16.92
C GLU A 33 -9.82 -4.80 -18.21
N LYS A 34 -10.19 -3.52 -18.27
CA LYS A 34 -10.64 -2.87 -19.51
C LYS A 34 -9.54 -2.86 -20.59
N ALA A 35 -8.32 -2.45 -20.23
CA ALA A 35 -7.19 -2.43 -21.15
C ALA A 35 -6.80 -3.85 -21.62
N LEU A 36 -6.82 -4.84 -20.71
CA LEU A 36 -6.55 -6.23 -21.03
C LEU A 36 -7.58 -6.82 -21.99
N LYS A 37 -8.86 -6.51 -21.84
CA LYS A 37 -9.92 -6.96 -22.77
C LYS A 37 -9.67 -6.49 -24.19
N ILE A 38 -9.22 -5.25 -24.36
CA ILE A 38 -8.92 -4.69 -25.69
C ILE A 38 -7.74 -5.44 -26.31
N ILE A 39 -6.63 -5.62 -25.57
CA ILE A 39 -5.41 -6.23 -26.10
C ILE A 39 -5.60 -7.73 -26.42
N LEU A 40 -6.35 -8.41 -25.57
CA LEU A 40 -6.56 -9.85 -25.71
C LEU A 40 -7.74 -10.20 -26.64
N ASP A 41 -8.56 -9.23 -26.96
CA ASP A 41 -9.83 -9.43 -27.69
C ASP A 41 -10.70 -10.49 -27.00
N VAL A 42 -11.06 -10.20 -25.73
CA VAL A 42 -11.90 -11.05 -24.88
C VAL A 42 -12.96 -10.26 -24.15
N GLU A 43 -14.11 -10.87 -23.92
CA GLU A 43 -15.20 -10.21 -23.19
C GLU A 43 -14.95 -10.14 -21.68
N GLN A 44 -14.23 -11.12 -21.13
CA GLN A 44 -13.98 -11.22 -19.72
C GLN A 44 -12.53 -11.60 -19.42
N ILE A 45 -11.97 -10.99 -18.39
CA ILE A 45 -10.67 -11.32 -17.84
C ILE A 45 -10.70 -11.05 -16.33
N ASN A 46 -10.10 -11.93 -15.56
CA ASN A 46 -10.00 -11.79 -14.11
C ASN A 46 -8.54 -11.64 -13.71
N THR A 47 -8.24 -10.62 -12.95
CA THR A 47 -6.89 -10.35 -12.44
C THR A 47 -6.80 -10.60 -10.94
N VAL A 48 -5.65 -11.10 -10.49
CA VAL A 48 -5.35 -11.36 -9.08
C VAL A 48 -4.11 -10.57 -8.66
N CYS A 49 -4.24 -9.70 -7.67
CA CYS A 49 -3.14 -8.88 -7.17
C CYS A 49 -2.46 -9.48 -5.93
N ALA A 50 -1.21 -9.08 -5.68
CA ALA A 50 -0.43 -9.46 -4.51
C ALA A 50 -1.00 -8.91 -3.19
N GLY A 51 -1.58 -7.70 -3.23
CA GLY A 51 -2.21 -7.06 -2.08
C GLY A 51 -3.22 -6.01 -2.52
N ARG A 52 -4.44 -6.06 -1.95
CA ARG A 52 -5.44 -5.02 -2.19
C ARG A 52 -5.00 -3.74 -1.49
N THR A 53 -5.17 -2.60 -2.15
CA THR A 53 -4.99 -1.28 -1.57
C THR A 53 -6.34 -0.60 -1.39
N ASP A 54 -6.45 0.22 -0.34
CA ASP A 54 -7.66 0.95 -0.01
C ASP A 54 -7.82 2.20 -0.90
N LYS A 55 -8.98 2.85 -0.81
CA LYS A 55 -9.26 4.12 -1.49
C LYS A 55 -8.15 5.14 -1.22
N GLY A 56 -7.60 5.74 -2.28
CA GLY A 56 -6.58 6.78 -2.21
C GLY A 56 -5.15 6.28 -1.94
N VAL A 57 -4.96 4.97 -1.74
CA VAL A 57 -3.64 4.36 -1.52
C VAL A 57 -2.95 4.09 -2.86
N HIS A 58 -1.66 4.39 -2.92
CA HIS A 58 -0.83 4.25 -4.11
C HIS A 58 -0.08 2.92 -4.15
N ALA A 59 0.53 2.61 -5.29
CA ALA A 59 1.52 1.54 -5.39
C ALA A 59 2.67 1.95 -6.32
N LEU A 60 3.88 1.57 -5.95
CA LEU A 60 5.07 1.66 -6.81
C LEU A 60 5.38 0.33 -7.47
N SER A 61 4.99 -0.79 -6.86
CA SER A 61 5.18 -2.14 -7.40
C SER A 61 4.06 -3.07 -6.90
N GLN A 62 2.91 -3.02 -7.60
CA GLN A 62 1.84 -4.01 -7.43
C GLN A 62 2.07 -5.15 -8.40
N ILE A 63 2.10 -6.37 -7.90
CA ILE A 63 2.21 -7.56 -8.76
C ILE A 63 0.83 -8.15 -8.99
N VAL A 64 0.53 -8.40 -10.26
CA VAL A 64 -0.76 -8.94 -10.69
C VAL A 64 -0.52 -10.10 -11.63
N HIS A 65 -1.32 -11.16 -11.54
CA HIS A 65 -1.35 -12.19 -12.56
C HIS A 65 -2.77 -12.38 -13.11
N PHE A 66 -2.82 -12.94 -14.30
CA PHE A 66 -4.03 -13.45 -14.93
C PHE A 66 -3.66 -14.61 -15.85
N ASP A 67 -4.64 -15.43 -16.15
CA ASP A 67 -4.51 -16.54 -17.09
C ASP A 67 -5.21 -16.20 -18.42
N THR A 68 -4.60 -16.60 -19.53
CA THR A 68 -5.15 -16.40 -20.88
C THR A 68 -4.73 -17.53 -21.81
N ASP A 69 -5.59 -17.87 -22.76
CA ASP A 69 -5.32 -18.75 -23.89
C ASP A 69 -4.80 -17.96 -25.12
N LYS A 70 -4.96 -16.64 -25.11
CA LYS A 70 -4.52 -15.77 -26.20
C LYS A 70 -3.00 -15.54 -26.14
N THR A 71 -2.33 -15.81 -27.24
CA THR A 71 -0.90 -15.56 -27.39
C THR A 71 -0.68 -14.13 -27.87
N ARG A 72 0.14 -13.39 -27.15
CA ARG A 72 0.63 -12.05 -27.49
C ARG A 72 2.10 -11.96 -27.11
N GLU A 73 2.85 -11.14 -27.83
CA GLU A 73 4.22 -10.83 -27.46
C GLU A 73 4.27 -10.05 -26.14
N ILE A 74 5.37 -10.19 -25.41
CA ILE A 74 5.55 -9.53 -24.09
C ILE A 74 5.38 -7.99 -24.17
N ASN A 75 5.74 -7.38 -25.29
CA ASN A 75 5.58 -5.95 -25.52
C ASN A 75 4.11 -5.50 -25.57
N ALA A 76 3.16 -6.37 -25.90
CA ALA A 76 1.74 -6.06 -25.82
C ALA A 76 1.29 -5.82 -24.37
N TYR A 77 1.90 -6.57 -23.44
CA TYR A 77 1.58 -6.44 -22.01
C TYR A 77 2.34 -5.30 -21.30
N THR A 78 3.29 -4.64 -21.97
CA THR A 78 3.98 -3.46 -21.45
C THR A 78 3.57 -2.22 -22.25
N LYS A 79 4.18 -1.97 -23.41
CA LYS A 79 3.87 -0.81 -24.24
C LYS A 79 2.41 -0.76 -24.69
N GLY A 80 1.85 -1.92 -25.09
CA GLY A 80 0.47 -2.03 -25.51
C GLY A 80 -0.51 -1.64 -24.40
N LEU A 81 -0.40 -2.24 -23.21
CA LEU A 81 -1.26 -1.87 -22.08
C LEU A 81 -1.14 -0.40 -21.70
N ASN A 82 0.08 0.12 -21.65
CA ASN A 82 0.32 1.53 -21.30
C ASN A 82 -0.31 2.53 -22.31
N SER A 83 -0.60 2.12 -23.54
CA SER A 83 -1.31 2.98 -24.51
C SER A 83 -2.82 3.07 -24.26
N PHE A 84 -3.40 2.09 -23.57
CA PHE A 84 -4.84 2.05 -23.21
C PHE A 84 -5.12 2.43 -21.77
N LEU A 85 -4.12 2.33 -20.89
CA LEU A 85 -4.27 2.68 -19.48
C LEU A 85 -4.33 4.20 -19.27
N PRO A 86 -5.11 4.67 -18.28
CA PRO A 86 -5.02 6.06 -17.83
C PRO A 86 -3.59 6.40 -17.36
N LYS A 87 -3.19 7.67 -17.49
CA LYS A 87 -1.82 8.14 -17.16
C LYS A 87 -1.41 7.92 -15.70
N ASP A 88 -2.35 7.68 -14.81
CA ASP A 88 -2.13 7.40 -13.40
C ASP A 88 -1.99 5.90 -13.08
N ILE A 89 -1.98 5.03 -14.11
CA ILE A 89 -1.62 3.61 -14.02
C ILE A 89 -0.58 3.30 -15.09
N SER A 90 0.50 2.63 -14.72
CA SER A 90 1.54 2.21 -15.67
C SER A 90 2.05 0.79 -15.38
N ILE A 91 2.31 0.04 -16.44
CA ILE A 91 2.97 -1.26 -16.39
C ILE A 91 4.47 -1.02 -16.59
N SER A 92 5.27 -1.43 -15.63
CA SER A 92 6.74 -1.34 -15.67
C SER A 92 7.40 -2.60 -16.21
N ASN A 93 6.78 -3.77 -15.97
CA ASN A 93 7.31 -5.05 -16.41
C ASN A 93 6.19 -6.06 -16.65
N ALA A 94 6.45 -7.02 -17.54
CA ALA A 94 5.60 -8.18 -17.77
C ALA A 94 6.46 -9.41 -18.01
N ARG A 95 6.00 -10.57 -17.54
CA ARG A 95 6.64 -11.88 -17.82
C ARG A 95 5.60 -12.98 -17.97
N PHE A 96 5.97 -13.99 -18.71
CA PHE A 96 5.23 -15.26 -18.71
C PHE A 96 5.70 -16.11 -17.54
N ASP A 97 4.77 -16.81 -16.92
CA ASP A 97 5.06 -17.71 -15.81
C ASP A 97 4.29 -19.02 -16.00
N ASN A 98 5.01 -20.09 -16.17
CA ASN A 98 4.43 -21.43 -16.37
C ASN A 98 4.44 -22.26 -15.07
N SER A 99 4.87 -21.65 -13.96
CA SER A 99 4.85 -22.27 -12.65
C SER A 99 3.48 -22.10 -11.97
N ASP A 100 3.33 -22.68 -10.79
CA ASP A 100 2.17 -22.47 -9.93
C ASP A 100 2.17 -21.08 -9.24
N PHE A 101 2.85 -20.10 -9.84
CA PHE A 101 2.95 -18.75 -9.30
C PHE A 101 1.57 -18.14 -9.08
N HIS A 102 1.34 -17.66 -7.87
CA HIS A 102 0.11 -16.94 -7.52
C HIS A 102 0.47 -15.61 -6.84
N ALA A 103 0.13 -14.48 -7.47
CA ALA A 103 0.53 -13.15 -7.01
C ALA A 103 0.25 -12.89 -5.51
N ARG A 104 -0.85 -13.42 -4.98
CA ARG A 104 -1.20 -13.26 -3.56
C ARG A 104 -0.56 -14.31 -2.66
N PHE A 105 -0.65 -15.59 -3.03
CA PHE A 105 -0.31 -16.70 -2.12
C PHE A 105 1.16 -17.07 -2.17
N SER A 106 1.85 -16.88 -3.29
CA SER A 106 3.29 -17.10 -3.39
C SER A 106 4.12 -15.98 -2.75
N ALA A 107 3.51 -14.83 -2.46
CA ALA A 107 4.24 -13.69 -1.88
C ALA A 107 4.62 -13.94 -0.42
N LYS A 108 5.93 -13.90 -0.14
CA LYS A 108 6.53 -14.10 1.19
C LYS A 108 6.47 -12.87 2.06
N GLN A 109 6.65 -11.69 1.45
CA GLN A 109 6.59 -10.42 2.18
C GLN A 109 6.10 -9.27 1.31
N ARG A 110 5.56 -8.24 1.96
CA ARG A 110 5.17 -6.96 1.37
C ARG A 110 5.82 -5.86 2.17
N THR A 111 6.31 -4.84 1.47
CA THR A 111 6.84 -3.61 2.06
C THR A 111 5.93 -2.47 1.69
N TYR A 112 5.50 -1.71 2.68
CA TYR A 112 4.81 -0.44 2.51
C TYR A 112 5.68 0.71 2.96
N LYS A 113 5.61 1.83 2.26
CA LYS A 113 6.16 3.12 2.67
C LYS A 113 5.04 4.10 2.93
N TYR A 114 5.14 4.83 4.02
CA TYR A 114 4.21 5.89 4.34
C TYR A 114 4.98 7.21 4.47
N PHE A 115 4.66 8.15 3.57
CA PHE A 115 5.34 9.42 3.51
C PHE A 115 4.55 10.50 4.26
N ILE A 116 5.25 11.24 5.11
CA ILE A 116 4.74 12.35 5.90
C ILE A 116 5.63 13.55 5.61
N TYR A 117 5.03 14.73 5.52
CA TYR A 117 5.81 15.96 5.55
C TYR A 117 5.31 16.88 6.67
N SER A 118 6.29 17.44 7.41
CA SER A 118 6.07 18.43 8.45
C SER A 118 6.43 19.80 7.92
N SER A 119 5.47 20.72 7.99
CA SER A 119 5.67 22.11 7.61
C SER A 119 4.56 22.99 8.19
N LYS A 120 4.85 24.28 8.44
CA LYS A 120 3.87 25.25 8.95
C LYS A 120 2.62 25.36 8.06
N TYR A 121 2.79 25.27 6.75
CA TYR A 121 1.72 25.34 5.76
C TYR A 121 1.71 24.12 4.86
N ARG A 122 0.55 23.73 4.36
CA ARG A 122 0.44 22.65 3.38
C ARG A 122 1.12 23.03 2.07
N ASN A 123 1.72 22.05 1.42
CA ASN A 123 2.30 22.19 0.09
C ASN A 123 1.35 21.62 -0.97
N ALA A 124 0.97 22.44 -1.95
CA ALA A 124 0.03 22.03 -3.01
C ALA A 124 0.58 20.90 -3.90
N LEU A 125 1.89 20.83 -4.14
CA LEU A 125 2.53 19.79 -4.96
C LEU A 125 2.51 18.40 -4.28
N LEU A 126 2.42 18.38 -2.94
CA LEU A 126 2.37 17.14 -2.16
C LEU A 126 0.95 16.68 -1.83
N ASN A 127 -0.06 17.44 -2.27
CA ASN A 127 -1.45 17.12 -2.02
C ASN A 127 -1.81 15.75 -2.62
N ASN A 128 -2.46 14.89 -1.82
CA ASN A 128 -2.80 13.51 -2.18
C ASN A 128 -1.59 12.62 -2.53
N LYS A 129 -0.36 13.03 -2.18
CA LYS A 129 0.86 12.25 -2.37
C LYS A 129 1.56 11.92 -1.06
N MET A 130 1.42 12.80 -0.09
CA MET A 130 2.02 12.66 1.23
C MET A 130 1.08 13.22 2.30
N THR A 131 1.14 12.67 3.50
CA THR A 131 0.35 13.18 4.61
C THR A 131 1.04 14.38 5.22
N TRP A 132 0.30 15.50 5.26
CA TRP A 132 0.76 16.73 5.90
C TRP A 132 0.45 16.74 7.40
N VAL A 133 1.44 17.20 8.19
CA VAL A 133 1.29 17.57 9.59
C VAL A 133 1.85 18.98 9.82
N CYS A 134 1.22 19.75 10.71
CA CYS A 134 1.62 21.15 11.02
C CYS A 134 2.47 21.24 12.30
N TYR A 135 3.06 20.16 12.73
CA TYR A 135 3.89 20.06 13.93
C TYR A 135 5.13 19.19 13.64
N ASP A 136 6.17 19.38 14.44
CA ASP A 136 7.36 18.56 14.36
C ASP A 136 7.10 17.17 14.96
N LEU A 137 7.86 16.21 14.50
CA LEU A 137 7.77 14.80 14.92
C LEU A 137 9.11 14.36 15.53
N ASP A 138 9.06 13.81 16.73
CA ASP A 138 10.15 13.11 17.35
C ASP A 138 10.28 11.71 16.74
N LEU A 139 11.24 11.57 15.80
CA LEU A 139 11.46 10.33 15.08
C LEU A 139 12.07 9.24 15.95
N GLU A 140 12.85 9.60 16.97
CA GLU A 140 13.44 8.66 17.91
C GLU A 140 12.35 7.98 18.75
N SER A 141 11.48 8.78 19.35
CA SER A 141 10.33 8.25 20.09
C SER A 141 9.41 7.41 19.20
N MET A 142 9.16 7.84 17.93
CA MET A 142 8.40 7.03 16.96
C MET A 142 9.09 5.70 16.69
N GLN A 143 10.41 5.67 16.47
CA GLN A 143 11.16 4.44 16.22
C GLN A 143 11.15 3.51 17.43
N ASN A 144 11.34 4.05 18.64
CA ASN A 144 11.30 3.27 19.89
C ASN A 144 9.92 2.63 20.08
N GLY A 145 8.84 3.36 19.79
CA GLY A 145 7.49 2.80 19.80
C GLY A 145 7.28 1.75 18.72
N ALA A 146 7.79 1.99 17.51
CA ALA A 146 7.67 1.06 16.38
C ALA A 146 8.36 -0.28 16.65
N ASN A 147 9.46 -0.29 17.40
CA ASN A 147 10.22 -1.50 17.73
C ASN A 147 9.39 -2.53 18.51
N TYR A 148 8.37 -2.12 19.28
CA TYR A 148 7.45 -3.03 19.95
C TYR A 148 6.56 -3.84 18.99
N LEU A 149 6.45 -3.41 17.72
CA LEU A 149 5.65 -4.08 16.70
C LEU A 149 6.44 -5.15 15.92
N LEU A 150 7.77 -5.24 16.12
CA LEU A 150 8.60 -6.24 15.47
C LEU A 150 8.28 -7.65 15.99
N GLY A 151 8.33 -8.63 15.09
CA GLY A 151 8.02 -10.02 15.42
C GLY A 151 6.58 -10.41 15.10
N GLU A 152 6.16 -11.54 15.64
CA GLU A 152 4.83 -12.09 15.44
C GLU A 152 3.91 -11.69 16.59
N HIS A 153 2.82 -10.98 16.24
CA HIS A 153 1.86 -10.46 17.20
C HIS A 153 0.43 -10.55 16.68
N ASP A 154 -0.51 -10.50 17.60
CA ASP A 154 -1.92 -10.25 17.32
C ASP A 154 -2.13 -8.75 17.09
N PHE A 155 -2.42 -8.37 15.84
CA PHE A 155 -2.64 -6.99 15.42
C PHE A 155 -4.12 -6.57 15.42
N SER A 156 -4.95 -7.16 16.27
CA SER A 156 -6.38 -6.80 16.38
C SER A 156 -6.59 -5.31 16.64
N SER A 157 -5.75 -4.66 17.46
CA SER A 157 -5.82 -3.20 17.71
C SER A 157 -5.54 -2.36 16.46
N PHE A 158 -4.85 -2.91 15.47
CA PHE A 158 -4.52 -2.23 14.21
C PHE A 158 -5.37 -2.71 13.02
N ARG A 159 -6.35 -3.59 13.27
CA ARG A 159 -7.25 -4.15 12.26
C ARG A 159 -8.36 -3.15 11.94
N GLY A 160 -8.55 -2.84 10.65
CA GLY A 160 -9.68 -2.03 10.19
C GLY A 160 -11.02 -2.79 10.26
N PRO A 161 -12.15 -2.07 10.33
CA PRO A 161 -13.47 -2.68 10.24
C PRO A 161 -13.61 -3.41 8.90
N HIS A 162 -14.45 -4.44 8.87
CA HIS A 162 -14.73 -5.27 7.67
C HIS A 162 -13.50 -6.04 7.12
N CYS A 163 -12.45 -6.23 7.92
CA CYS A 163 -11.31 -7.06 7.54
C CYS A 163 -11.71 -8.53 7.41
N GLN A 164 -11.59 -9.10 6.21
CA GLN A 164 -11.97 -10.48 5.89
C GLN A 164 -10.91 -11.53 6.30
N SER A 165 -9.81 -11.11 6.94
CA SER A 165 -8.76 -12.05 7.34
C SER A 165 -9.25 -12.95 8.49
N LEU A 166 -9.01 -14.26 8.38
CA LEU A 166 -9.40 -15.23 9.40
C LEU A 166 -8.64 -15.05 10.72
N THR A 167 -7.37 -14.70 10.65
CA THR A 167 -6.52 -14.48 11.83
C THR A 167 -5.98 -13.06 11.87
N PRO A 168 -5.91 -12.41 13.05
CA PRO A 168 -5.27 -11.12 13.22
C PRO A 168 -3.75 -11.22 13.39
N VAL A 169 -3.19 -12.42 13.50
CA VAL A 169 -1.75 -12.63 13.73
C VAL A 169 -0.96 -12.32 12.47
N ARG A 170 0.07 -11.47 12.60
CA ARG A 170 1.01 -11.11 11.53
C ARG A 170 2.43 -11.06 12.08
N LYS A 171 3.40 -11.27 11.18
CA LYS A 171 4.81 -11.11 11.51
C LYS A 171 5.36 -9.88 10.82
N VAL A 172 5.66 -8.84 11.59
CA VAL A 172 6.40 -7.65 11.13
C VAL A 172 7.88 -8.01 11.14
N LEU A 173 8.50 -7.94 9.96
CA LEU A 173 9.88 -8.34 9.72
C LEU A 173 10.85 -7.17 9.92
N ASP A 174 10.40 -5.98 9.55
CA ASP A 174 11.17 -4.75 9.68
C ASP A 174 10.22 -3.55 9.77
N ILE A 175 10.64 -2.54 10.55
CA ILE A 175 9.99 -1.25 10.62
C ILE A 175 11.03 -0.17 10.85
N LYS A 176 11.11 0.79 9.93
CA LYS A 176 12.11 1.85 9.94
C LYS A 176 11.48 3.20 9.74
N ILE A 177 11.89 4.18 10.57
CA ILE A 177 11.48 5.57 10.47
C ILE A 177 12.71 6.40 10.15
N SER A 178 12.68 7.16 9.06
CA SER A 178 13.82 7.92 8.60
C SER A 178 13.41 9.30 8.09
N LYS A 179 14.34 10.26 8.18
CA LYS A 179 14.24 11.49 7.40
C LYS A 179 14.51 11.16 5.94
N ASP A 180 13.73 11.75 5.06
CA ASP A 180 13.92 11.65 3.62
C ASP A 180 14.19 13.05 3.06
N LYS A 181 14.74 13.12 1.85
CA LYS A 181 15.02 14.37 1.15
C LYS A 181 14.29 14.36 -0.18
N HIS A 182 13.59 15.45 -0.45
CA HIS A 182 12.98 15.62 -1.77
C HIS A 182 13.75 16.71 -2.53
N TYR A 183 14.31 16.36 -3.68
CA TYR A 183 15.19 17.25 -4.45
C TYR A 183 14.55 18.58 -4.89
N LEU A 184 13.21 18.64 -4.96
CA LEU A 184 12.47 19.87 -5.32
C LEU A 184 12.01 20.69 -4.11
N LEU A 185 12.18 20.20 -2.86
CA LEU A 185 11.52 20.77 -1.69
C LEU A 185 12.52 20.96 -0.55
N ASN A 186 13.37 21.98 -0.66
CA ASN A 186 14.46 22.22 0.30
C ASN A 186 14.00 22.60 1.71
N ASN A 187 12.74 23.04 1.89
CA ASN A 187 12.22 23.56 3.18
C ASN A 187 11.13 22.66 3.79
N VAL A 188 11.09 21.39 3.44
CA VAL A 188 10.09 20.44 3.92
C VAL A 188 10.79 19.29 4.60
N ASN A 189 10.47 19.04 5.87
CA ASN A 189 10.93 17.85 6.57
C ASN A 189 10.12 16.64 6.09
N LEU A 190 10.73 15.82 5.25
CA LEU A 190 10.14 14.56 4.80
C LEU A 190 10.49 13.42 5.75
N ILE A 191 9.52 12.60 6.04
CA ILE A 191 9.63 11.45 6.92
C ILE A 191 9.03 10.25 6.19
N CYS A 192 9.77 9.15 6.21
CA CYS A 192 9.33 7.87 5.67
C CYS A 192 9.20 6.86 6.80
N VAL A 193 8.02 6.25 6.92
CA VAL A 193 7.80 5.05 7.75
C VAL A 193 7.72 3.86 6.80
N GLU A 194 8.73 3.01 6.82
CA GLU A 194 8.81 1.78 6.03
C GLU A 194 8.47 0.59 6.90
N ILE A 195 7.55 -0.26 6.47
CA ILE A 195 7.10 -1.45 7.19
C ILE A 195 7.09 -2.64 6.26
N THR A 196 7.79 -3.70 6.65
CA THR A 196 7.81 -4.99 5.95
C THR A 196 7.20 -6.07 6.82
N ALA A 197 6.25 -6.83 6.29
CA ALA A 197 5.61 -7.94 6.98
C ALA A 197 5.29 -9.09 6.02
N ASN A 198 5.02 -10.29 6.58
CA ASN A 198 4.55 -11.44 5.79
C ASN A 198 3.19 -11.16 5.10
N ALA A 199 2.31 -10.43 5.78
CA ALA A 199 1.04 -9.93 5.26
C ALA A 199 0.53 -8.78 6.15
N PHE A 200 -0.47 -8.05 5.67
CA PHE A 200 -1.11 -6.97 6.42
C PHE A 200 -2.62 -7.20 6.53
N LEU A 201 -3.19 -6.75 7.64
CA LEU A 201 -4.64 -6.63 7.81
C LEU A 201 -5.16 -5.37 7.09
N HIS A 202 -6.44 -5.32 6.82
CA HIS A 202 -7.10 -4.11 6.33
C HIS A 202 -6.78 -2.91 7.21
N ASN A 203 -6.32 -1.81 6.64
CA ASN A 203 -5.88 -0.57 7.30
C ASN A 203 -4.70 -0.70 8.29
N MET A 204 -4.06 -1.86 8.44
CA MET A 204 -3.06 -2.11 9.48
C MET A 204 -1.92 -1.06 9.47
N VAL A 205 -1.29 -0.82 8.32
CA VAL A 205 -0.19 0.16 8.20
C VAL A 205 -0.66 1.56 8.60
N ARG A 206 -1.81 1.99 8.12
CA ARG A 206 -2.38 3.31 8.43
C ARG A 206 -2.74 3.47 9.90
N ASN A 207 -3.21 2.40 10.56
CA ASN A 207 -3.48 2.40 12.00
C ASN A 207 -2.19 2.46 12.82
N ILE A 208 -1.15 1.73 12.41
CA ILE A 208 0.19 1.82 13.00
C ILE A 208 0.72 3.25 12.89
N VAL A 209 0.69 3.83 11.69
CA VAL A 209 1.15 5.21 11.49
C VAL A 209 0.34 6.21 12.31
N GLY A 210 -0.98 6.03 12.44
CA GLY A 210 -1.81 6.87 13.28
C GLY A 210 -1.35 6.88 14.74
N VAL A 211 -1.01 5.71 15.30
CA VAL A 211 -0.47 5.56 16.65
C VAL A 211 0.91 6.21 16.76
N LEU A 212 1.81 5.94 15.80
CA LEU A 212 3.15 6.53 15.79
C LEU A 212 3.15 8.05 15.66
N LEU A 213 2.22 8.63 14.90
CA LEU A 213 2.04 10.09 14.83
C LEU A 213 1.65 10.71 16.19
N HIS A 214 0.88 9.98 17.04
CA HIS A 214 0.55 10.45 18.37
C HIS A 214 1.75 10.41 19.31
N VAL A 215 2.63 9.42 19.16
CA VAL A 215 3.91 9.39 19.86
C VAL A 215 4.83 10.51 19.37
N GLY A 216 5.02 10.62 18.06
CA GLY A 216 5.94 11.60 17.47
C GLY A 216 5.59 13.07 17.79
N LYS A 217 4.30 13.40 17.96
CA LYS A 217 3.88 14.75 18.42
C LYS A 217 3.95 14.96 19.93
N GLY A 218 4.45 13.97 20.71
CA GLY A 218 4.53 14.05 22.17
C GLY A 218 3.20 13.93 22.91
N ALA A 219 2.13 13.47 22.24
CA ALA A 219 0.83 13.29 22.91
C ALA A 219 0.74 11.99 23.71
N LYS A 220 1.63 11.05 23.45
CA LYS A 220 1.77 9.76 24.12
C LYS A 220 3.23 9.37 24.20
N GLU A 221 3.62 8.73 25.29
CA GLU A 221 4.92 8.08 25.42
C GLU A 221 5.07 6.92 24.42
N TYR A 222 6.27 6.62 23.99
CA TYR A 222 6.51 5.55 23.01
C TYR A 222 6.09 4.16 23.54
N SER A 223 6.12 3.92 24.86
CA SER A 223 5.63 2.68 25.49
C SER A 223 4.14 2.43 25.27
N TRP A 224 3.36 3.48 25.04
CA TRP A 224 1.92 3.35 24.73
C TRP A 224 1.64 2.49 23.49
N VAL A 225 2.58 2.41 22.53
CA VAL A 225 2.43 1.51 21.37
C VAL A 225 2.28 0.06 21.82
N LEU A 226 3.05 -0.35 22.85
CA LEU A 226 2.95 -1.69 23.43
C LEU A 226 1.58 -1.91 24.13
N ASP A 227 1.06 -0.90 24.82
CA ASP A 227 -0.25 -0.98 25.47
C ASP A 227 -1.36 -1.16 24.44
N VAL A 228 -1.30 -0.39 23.32
CA VAL A 228 -2.23 -0.53 22.19
C VAL A 228 -2.14 -1.94 21.58
N LEU A 229 -0.93 -2.47 21.39
CA LEU A 229 -0.73 -3.83 20.85
C LEU A 229 -1.34 -4.89 21.78
N LYS A 230 -1.05 -4.81 23.08
CA LYS A 230 -1.54 -5.75 24.11
C LYS A 230 -3.04 -5.70 24.30
N ALA A 231 -3.67 -4.57 24.08
CA ALA A 231 -5.12 -4.38 24.24
C ALA A 231 -5.95 -5.27 23.29
N LYS A 232 -5.40 -5.67 22.13
CA LYS A 232 -6.09 -6.47 21.10
C LYS A 232 -7.48 -5.92 20.74
N ASN A 233 -7.64 -4.62 20.84
CA ASN A 233 -8.89 -3.90 20.66
C ASN A 233 -8.66 -2.66 19.82
N ARG A 234 -9.40 -2.51 18.69
CA ARG A 234 -9.28 -1.37 17.79
C ARG A 234 -9.56 -0.03 18.48
N SER A 235 -10.42 -0.01 19.50
CA SER A 235 -10.75 1.21 20.25
C SER A 235 -9.59 1.73 21.12
N ALA A 236 -8.57 0.92 21.39
CA ALA A 236 -7.37 1.36 22.11
C ALA A 236 -6.44 2.20 21.21
N ALA A 237 -6.55 2.07 19.89
CA ALA A 237 -5.78 2.86 18.94
C ALA A 237 -6.55 4.12 18.53
N VAL A 238 -5.81 5.08 18.00
CA VAL A 238 -6.34 6.35 17.47
C VAL A 238 -6.94 6.22 16.08
N ASN A 239 -7.37 7.35 15.52
CA ASN A 239 -7.90 7.42 14.16
C ASN A 239 -6.89 6.91 13.13
N THR A 240 -7.41 6.24 12.11
CA THR A 240 -6.63 5.75 10.97
C THR A 240 -5.98 6.93 10.24
N ALA A 241 -4.66 6.87 9.99
CA ALA A 241 -3.96 7.87 9.20
C ALA A 241 -4.52 7.95 7.77
N LYS A 242 -4.36 9.11 7.13
CA LYS A 242 -4.85 9.36 5.76
C LYS A 242 -4.26 8.36 4.77
N PRO A 243 -4.94 8.04 3.68
CA PRO A 243 -4.40 7.15 2.65
C PRO A 243 -3.29 7.78 1.81
N ASP A 244 -3.28 9.10 1.69
CA ASP A 244 -2.48 9.90 0.76
C ASP A 244 -0.96 9.64 0.83
N GLY A 245 -0.47 9.26 2.02
CA GLY A 245 0.95 8.96 2.22
C GLY A 245 1.32 7.51 2.00
N LEU A 246 0.36 6.60 1.79
CA LEU A 246 0.61 5.16 1.78
C LEU A 246 0.88 4.62 0.37
N TYR A 247 1.98 3.87 0.23
CA TYR A 247 2.40 3.22 -1.00
C TYR A 247 2.71 1.75 -0.76
N LEU A 248 2.12 0.85 -1.54
CA LEU A 248 2.64 -0.50 -1.71
C LEU A 248 3.96 -0.38 -2.48
N TYR A 249 5.07 -0.58 -1.78
CA TYR A 249 6.40 -0.29 -2.30
C TYR A 249 7.03 -1.49 -3.00
N GLN A 250 6.92 -2.67 -2.40
CA GLN A 250 7.54 -3.88 -2.92
C GLN A 250 6.80 -5.15 -2.46
N VAL A 251 6.77 -6.15 -3.32
CA VAL A 251 6.35 -7.52 -3.01
C VAL A 251 7.50 -8.47 -3.31
N LYS A 252 7.87 -9.35 -2.36
CA LYS A 252 8.90 -10.38 -2.56
C LYS A 252 8.28 -11.78 -2.53
N TYR A 253 8.77 -12.63 -3.42
CA TYR A 253 8.33 -13.99 -3.64
C TYR A 253 9.38 -15.04 -3.24
#